data_6084c5b84281f067f4e17e52b31f901d
#
_entry.id   6084c5b84281f067f4e17e52b31f901d
#
_cell.length_a   1.000
_cell.length_b   1.000
_cell.length_c   1.000
_cell.angle_alpha   90.00
_cell.angle_beta   90.00
_cell.angle_gamma   90.00
#
_symmetry.space_group_name_H-M   'P 1'
#
loop_
_entity.id
_entity.type
_entity.pdbx_description
1 polymer ?
#
loop_
_entity_poly.entity_id
_entity_poly.type
_entity_poly.pdbx_seq_one_letter_code
_entity_poly.pdbx_strand_id
1 'polypeptide(L)'
;LTGAERGTAIHTFFQYADFRKAQADVPAEIQRLQTYGFLTPEQAAAVKPEIPAAFFRDDLYRRLCRSKRVLREQKFLVQCRDLSAYPETAAILRRYENSDSILKGIIDLAFQEGDHFVLVDYKTDTVSSPDVLVDSYREQLMLYCGALQCITGMPVKECYLYSTHF
;
A
#
# COMPACT_ATOMS: atom_id res chain seq x y z
N LEU A 1 18.41 -5.37 12.55
CA LEU A 1 17.76 -4.58 11.49
C LEU A 1 17.40 -3.19 11.99
N THR A 2 17.64 -2.19 11.16
CA THR A 2 17.19 -0.81 11.35
C THR A 2 15.65 -0.71 11.23
N GLY A 3 15.08 0.44 11.60
CA GLY A 3 13.65 0.68 11.39
C GLY A 3 13.22 0.52 9.93
N ALA A 4 14.02 1.08 9.00
CA ALA A 4 13.77 0.97 7.57
C ALA A 4 13.82 -0.48 7.05
N GLU A 5 14.77 -1.28 7.51
CA GLU A 5 14.87 -2.69 7.13
C GLU A 5 13.71 -3.53 7.66
N ARG A 6 13.22 -3.22 8.87
CA ARG A 6 11.99 -3.85 9.40
C ARG A 6 10.76 -3.46 8.57
N GLY A 7 10.66 -2.20 8.17
CA GLY A 7 9.63 -1.74 7.25
C GLY A 7 9.64 -2.51 5.95
N THR A 8 10.80 -2.64 5.34
CA THR A 8 10.98 -3.42 4.10
C THR A 8 10.55 -4.88 4.29
N ALA A 9 10.85 -5.51 5.43
CA ALA A 9 10.43 -6.90 5.69
C ALA A 9 8.91 -7.05 5.75
N ILE A 10 8.20 -6.08 6.36
CA ILE A 10 6.73 -6.08 6.42
C ILE A 10 6.12 -5.87 5.03
N HIS A 11 6.62 -4.92 4.23
CA HIS A 11 6.19 -4.75 2.84
C HIS A 11 6.42 -6.01 2.02
N THR A 12 7.61 -6.63 2.13
CA THR A 12 7.93 -7.89 1.45
C THR A 12 6.97 -9.02 1.87
N PHE A 13 6.62 -9.09 3.16
CA PHE A 13 5.61 -10.04 3.61
C PHE A 13 4.28 -9.80 2.89
N PHE A 14 3.73 -8.59 2.92
CA PHE A 14 2.45 -8.28 2.27
C PHE A 14 2.52 -8.42 0.74
N GLN A 15 3.68 -8.23 0.13
CA GLN A 15 3.89 -8.44 -1.29
C GLN A 15 3.73 -9.90 -1.70
N TYR A 16 4.32 -10.84 -0.98
CA TYR A 16 4.44 -12.25 -1.39
C TYR A 16 3.58 -13.23 -0.62
N ALA A 17 2.97 -12.82 0.49
CA ALA A 17 2.11 -13.70 1.28
C ALA A 17 0.88 -14.17 0.49
N ASP A 18 0.56 -15.44 0.64
CA ASP A 18 -0.78 -15.94 0.33
C ASP A 18 -1.70 -15.51 1.47
N PHE A 19 -2.56 -14.54 1.22
CA PHE A 19 -3.40 -13.94 2.25
C PHE A 19 -4.36 -14.92 2.92
N ARG A 20 -4.80 -15.98 2.21
CA ARG A 20 -5.66 -17.00 2.80
C ARG A 20 -4.88 -17.87 3.79
N LYS A 21 -3.66 -18.25 3.43
CA LYS A 21 -2.77 -19.03 4.32
C LYS A 21 -2.33 -18.17 5.51
N ALA A 22 -1.95 -16.91 5.24
CA ALA A 22 -1.54 -15.99 6.29
C ALA A 22 -2.66 -15.68 7.28
N GLN A 23 -3.91 -15.55 6.83
CA GLN A 23 -5.07 -15.40 7.70
C GLN A 23 -5.24 -16.58 8.64
N ALA A 24 -4.97 -17.81 8.17
CA ALA A 24 -5.07 -19.02 8.98
C ALA A 24 -3.90 -19.17 9.96
N ASP A 25 -2.67 -18.89 9.50
CA ASP A 25 -1.44 -19.06 10.29
C ASP A 25 -0.32 -18.15 9.77
N VAL A 26 -0.18 -16.97 10.38
CA VAL A 26 0.87 -16.01 10.01
C VAL A 26 2.28 -16.56 10.22
N PRO A 27 2.61 -17.20 11.36
CA PRO A 27 3.92 -17.82 11.55
C PRO A 27 4.28 -18.84 10.47
N ALA A 28 3.36 -19.71 10.09
CA ALA A 28 3.59 -20.69 9.02
C ALA A 28 3.82 -20.01 7.67
N GLU A 29 3.12 -18.92 7.39
CA GLU A 29 3.31 -18.16 6.15
C GLU A 29 4.66 -17.42 6.12
N ILE A 30 5.12 -16.85 7.23
CA ILE A 30 6.46 -16.26 7.36
C ILE A 30 7.52 -17.33 7.08
N GLN A 31 7.38 -18.52 7.68
CA GLN A 31 8.30 -19.65 7.45
C GLN A 31 8.30 -20.09 5.98
N ARG A 32 7.13 -20.13 5.34
CA ARG A 32 7.02 -20.44 3.91
C ARG A 32 7.77 -19.42 3.07
N LEU A 33 7.56 -18.12 3.31
CA LEU A 33 8.23 -17.05 2.56
C LEU A 33 9.75 -17.11 2.73
N GLN A 34 10.25 -17.42 3.93
CA GLN A 34 11.66 -17.65 4.18
C GLN A 34 12.18 -18.87 3.41
N THR A 35 11.47 -19.98 3.45
CA THR A 35 11.86 -21.23 2.76
C THR A 35 11.98 -21.06 1.26
N TYR A 36 11.08 -20.26 0.65
CA TYR A 36 11.11 -19.95 -0.77
C TYR A 36 12.02 -18.75 -1.15
N GLY A 37 12.72 -18.16 -0.18
CA GLY A 37 13.68 -17.09 -0.43
C GLY A 37 13.07 -15.71 -0.70
N PHE A 38 11.78 -15.52 -0.40
CA PHE A 38 11.15 -14.18 -0.46
C PHE A 38 11.54 -13.31 0.73
N LEU A 39 11.76 -13.90 1.88
CA LEU A 39 12.31 -13.26 3.07
C LEU A 39 13.66 -13.87 3.43
N THR A 40 14.66 -13.05 3.77
CA THR A 40 15.87 -13.56 4.40
C THR A 40 15.56 -14.04 5.84
N PRO A 41 16.43 -14.85 6.47
CA PRO A 41 16.24 -15.25 7.86
C PRO A 41 16.07 -14.04 8.81
N GLU A 42 16.85 -12.99 8.58
CA GLU A 42 16.80 -11.76 9.39
C GLU A 42 15.48 -11.00 9.18
N GLN A 43 15.00 -10.93 7.93
CA GLN A 43 13.71 -10.33 7.61
C GLN A 43 12.56 -11.12 8.21
N ALA A 44 12.58 -12.45 8.09
CA ALA A 44 11.56 -13.32 8.68
C ALA A 44 11.48 -13.15 10.21
N ALA A 45 12.63 -13.08 10.88
CA ALA A 45 12.71 -12.82 12.31
C ALA A 45 12.23 -11.40 12.70
N ALA A 46 12.28 -10.44 11.78
CA ALA A 46 11.85 -9.06 12.01
C ALA A 46 10.35 -8.84 11.82
N VAL A 47 9.67 -9.71 11.06
CA VAL A 47 8.21 -9.65 10.91
C VAL A 47 7.55 -10.21 12.14
N LYS A 48 7.05 -9.33 13.00
CA LYS A 48 6.28 -9.72 14.19
C LYS A 48 4.91 -10.22 13.75
N PRO A 49 4.54 -11.49 14.02
CA PRO A 49 3.32 -12.11 13.50
C PRO A 49 2.03 -11.36 13.86
N GLU A 50 2.01 -10.66 15.01
CA GLU A 50 0.86 -9.88 15.45
C GLU A 50 0.51 -8.72 14.49
N ILE A 51 1.50 -8.15 13.77
CA ILE A 51 1.29 -7.05 12.82
C ILE A 51 0.46 -7.50 11.63
N PRO A 52 0.89 -8.50 10.81
CA PRO A 52 0.04 -8.99 9.74
C PRO A 52 -1.27 -9.60 10.25
N ALA A 53 -1.25 -10.26 11.41
CA ALA A 53 -2.47 -10.84 11.99
C ALA A 53 -3.53 -9.77 12.32
N ALA A 54 -3.12 -8.56 12.69
CA ALA A 54 -4.04 -7.44 12.90
C ALA A 54 -4.73 -7.06 11.59
N PHE A 55 -3.99 -6.93 10.49
CA PHE A 55 -4.54 -6.63 9.15
C PHE A 55 -5.58 -7.68 8.73
N PHE A 56 -5.32 -8.97 8.91
CA PHE A 56 -6.25 -10.05 8.52
C PHE A 56 -7.51 -10.12 9.37
N ARG A 57 -7.56 -9.43 10.51
CA ARG A 57 -8.76 -9.27 11.36
C ARG A 57 -9.52 -7.97 11.11
N ASP A 58 -8.92 -7.03 10.38
CA ASP A 58 -9.48 -5.73 10.09
C ASP A 58 -10.67 -5.81 9.12
N ASP A 59 -11.59 -4.83 9.21
CA ASP A 59 -12.72 -4.73 8.28
C ASP A 59 -12.26 -4.48 6.85
N LEU A 60 -11.17 -3.76 6.68
CA LEU A 60 -10.56 -3.50 5.38
C LEU A 60 -10.19 -4.80 4.65
N TYR A 61 -9.63 -5.78 5.37
CA TYR A 61 -9.33 -7.10 4.80
C TYR A 61 -10.62 -7.89 4.47
N ARG A 62 -11.67 -7.79 5.30
CA ARG A 62 -12.97 -8.41 4.99
C ARG A 62 -13.59 -7.85 3.71
N ARG A 63 -13.46 -6.54 3.49
CA ARG A 63 -13.88 -5.85 2.26
C ARG A 63 -13.08 -6.36 1.06
N LEU A 64 -11.75 -6.41 1.19
CA LEU A 64 -10.85 -6.93 0.17
C LEU A 64 -11.23 -8.36 -0.26
N CYS A 65 -11.56 -9.24 0.67
CA CYS A 65 -11.95 -10.63 0.38
C CYS A 65 -13.22 -10.75 -0.48
N ARG A 66 -14.07 -9.72 -0.51
CA ARG A 66 -15.28 -9.66 -1.36
C ARG A 66 -14.99 -9.11 -2.75
N SER A 67 -13.82 -8.53 -2.96
CA SER A 67 -13.44 -7.92 -4.22
C SER A 67 -13.12 -8.98 -5.28
N LYS A 68 -13.55 -8.70 -6.51
CA LYS A 68 -13.20 -9.51 -7.69
C LYS A 68 -11.89 -9.09 -8.34
N ARG A 69 -11.39 -7.90 -8.01
CA ARG A 69 -10.17 -7.34 -8.59
C ARG A 69 -9.31 -6.74 -7.49
N VAL A 70 -8.19 -7.38 -7.20
CA VAL A 70 -7.21 -6.96 -6.22
C VAL A 70 -5.89 -6.71 -6.93
N LEU A 71 -5.29 -5.56 -6.71
CA LEU A 71 -3.98 -5.17 -7.21
C LEU A 71 -3.03 -5.12 -6.01
N ARG A 72 -1.90 -5.79 -6.12
CA ARG A 72 -0.84 -5.79 -5.08
C ARG A 72 0.48 -5.44 -5.75
N GLU A 73 1.26 -4.56 -5.11
CA GLU A 73 2.53 -4.08 -5.65
C GLU A 73 2.37 -3.61 -7.11
N GLN A 74 1.30 -2.86 -7.36
CA GLN A 74 0.99 -2.40 -8.70
C GLN A 74 1.94 -1.26 -9.08
N LYS A 75 2.89 -1.56 -9.92
CA LYS A 75 3.77 -0.55 -10.52
C LYS A 75 2.97 0.34 -11.46
N PHE A 76 3.24 1.63 -11.41
CA PHE A 76 2.67 2.59 -12.35
C PHE A 76 3.72 3.56 -12.88
N LEU A 77 3.43 4.08 -14.07
CA LEU A 77 4.18 5.13 -14.73
C LEU A 77 3.17 5.97 -15.48
N VAL A 78 2.94 7.20 -15.03
CA VAL A 78 1.94 8.12 -15.57
C VAL A 78 2.57 9.48 -15.87
N GLN A 79 2.07 10.17 -16.89
CA GLN A 79 2.51 11.54 -17.17
C GLN A 79 1.80 12.50 -16.21
N CYS A 80 2.54 13.47 -15.67
CA CYS A 80 1.97 14.44 -14.73
C CYS A 80 0.81 15.24 -15.34
N ARG A 81 0.85 15.49 -16.66
CA ARG A 81 -0.26 16.14 -17.36
C ARG A 81 -1.59 15.36 -17.28
N ASP A 82 -1.53 14.03 -17.27
CA ASP A 82 -2.74 13.21 -17.19
C ASP A 82 -3.34 13.28 -15.78
N LEU A 83 -2.49 13.43 -14.74
CA LEU A 83 -2.92 13.66 -13.37
C LEU A 83 -3.56 15.04 -13.17
N SER A 84 -3.23 16.01 -14.02
CA SER A 84 -3.82 17.35 -13.95
C SER A 84 -5.32 17.38 -14.26
N ALA A 85 -5.87 16.30 -14.79
CA ALA A 85 -7.33 16.14 -14.97
C ALA A 85 -8.08 16.01 -13.63
N TYR A 86 -7.37 15.68 -12.53
CA TYR A 86 -7.97 15.52 -11.19
C TYR A 86 -7.63 16.74 -10.32
N PRO A 87 -8.63 17.45 -9.74
CA PRO A 87 -8.42 18.72 -9.04
C PRO A 87 -7.37 18.63 -7.90
N GLU A 88 -7.42 17.55 -7.12
CA GLU A 88 -6.52 17.34 -5.97
C GLU A 88 -5.06 17.19 -6.43
N THR A 89 -4.81 16.39 -7.45
CA THR A 89 -3.46 16.20 -8.01
C THR A 89 -3.00 17.41 -8.77
N ALA A 90 -3.88 18.10 -9.50
CA ALA A 90 -3.56 19.34 -10.20
C ALA A 90 -3.04 20.43 -9.25
N ALA A 91 -3.62 20.53 -8.05
CA ALA A 91 -3.16 21.47 -7.03
C ALA A 91 -1.74 21.15 -6.53
N ILE A 92 -1.41 19.86 -6.37
CA ILE A 92 -0.09 19.40 -5.98
C ILE A 92 0.91 19.66 -7.11
N LEU A 93 0.59 19.26 -8.34
CA LEU A 93 1.50 19.33 -9.49
C LEU A 93 1.84 20.75 -9.91
N ARG A 94 0.96 21.75 -9.67
CA ARG A 94 1.28 23.17 -9.91
C ARG A 94 2.49 23.67 -9.15
N ARG A 95 2.88 23.02 -8.07
CA ARG A 95 4.09 23.36 -7.31
C ARG A 95 5.39 22.78 -7.91
N TYR A 96 5.26 21.82 -8.81
CA TYR A 96 6.36 21.14 -9.48
C TYR A 96 6.38 21.54 -10.96
N GLU A 97 6.69 22.73 -11.31
CA GLU A 97 6.70 23.46 -12.59
C GLU A 97 6.88 22.67 -13.92
N ASN A 98 6.60 21.36 -13.95
CA ASN A 98 6.92 20.53 -15.11
C ASN A 98 5.81 19.53 -15.44
N SER A 99 4.90 19.94 -16.35
CA SER A 99 3.80 19.08 -16.85
C SER A 99 4.28 17.87 -17.68
N ASP A 100 5.50 17.89 -18.19
CA ASP A 100 6.07 16.81 -19.02
C ASP A 100 6.80 15.75 -18.17
N SER A 101 6.86 15.94 -16.85
CA SER A 101 7.43 14.97 -15.93
C SER A 101 6.61 13.68 -15.86
N ILE A 102 7.31 12.58 -15.57
CA ILE A 102 6.71 11.28 -15.36
C ILE A 102 6.72 10.96 -13.86
N LEU A 103 5.56 10.62 -13.33
CA LEU A 103 5.42 10.05 -11.99
C LEU A 103 5.48 8.53 -12.10
N LYS A 104 6.39 7.92 -11.33
CA LYS A 104 6.48 6.47 -11.17
C LYS A 104 6.33 6.11 -9.71
N GLY A 105 5.74 4.95 -9.44
CA GLY A 105 5.59 4.44 -8.09
C GLY A 105 5.08 3.01 -8.06
N ILE A 106 4.82 2.56 -6.85
CA ILE A 106 4.25 1.24 -6.58
C ILE A 106 3.11 1.44 -5.60
N ILE A 107 1.91 0.98 -5.96
CA ILE A 107 0.76 0.93 -5.07
C ILE A 107 0.81 -0.39 -4.32
N ASP A 108 0.91 -0.35 -3.00
CA ASP A 108 1.04 -1.54 -2.16
C ASP A 108 -0.16 -2.47 -2.33
N LEU A 109 -1.37 -1.90 -2.20
CA LEU A 109 -2.61 -2.63 -2.31
C LEU A 109 -3.72 -1.73 -2.83
N ALA A 110 -4.52 -2.23 -3.77
CA ALA A 110 -5.81 -1.63 -4.13
C ALA A 110 -6.81 -2.74 -4.44
N PHE A 111 -8.08 -2.48 -4.17
CA PHE A 111 -9.14 -3.43 -4.50
C PHE A 111 -10.40 -2.72 -4.98
N GLN A 112 -11.13 -3.38 -5.88
CA GLN A 112 -12.35 -2.83 -6.46
C GLN A 112 -13.56 -3.16 -5.61
N GLU A 113 -14.35 -2.12 -5.29
CA GLU A 113 -15.71 -2.26 -4.75
C GLU A 113 -16.70 -1.60 -5.69
N GLY A 114 -17.58 -2.40 -6.28
CA GLY A 114 -18.55 -1.87 -7.24
C GLY A 114 -17.89 -1.12 -8.40
N ASP A 115 -18.13 0.19 -8.46
CA ASP A 115 -17.70 1.11 -9.53
C ASP A 115 -16.41 1.89 -9.20
N HIS A 116 -15.73 1.60 -8.10
CA HIS A 116 -14.58 2.35 -7.63
C HIS A 116 -13.49 1.45 -7.03
N PHE A 117 -12.32 2.05 -6.83
CA PHE A 117 -11.21 1.44 -6.09
C PHE A 117 -11.09 2.03 -4.69
N VAL A 118 -10.62 1.18 -3.78
CA VAL A 118 -10.08 1.52 -2.47
C VAL A 118 -8.58 1.30 -2.54
N LEU A 119 -7.77 2.30 -2.14
CA LEU A 119 -6.32 2.25 -2.11
C LEU A 119 -5.83 2.11 -0.67
N VAL A 120 -4.85 1.24 -0.45
CA VAL A 120 -4.22 1.04 0.87
C VAL A 120 -2.71 1.11 0.70
N ASP A 121 -2.09 1.95 1.50
CA ASP A 121 -0.65 2.14 1.55
C ASP A 121 -0.17 1.78 2.97
N TYR A 122 0.73 0.79 3.07
CA TYR A 122 1.23 0.33 4.35
C TYR A 122 2.32 1.27 4.87
N LYS A 123 2.19 1.69 6.13
CA LYS A 123 3.17 2.55 6.79
C LYS A 123 3.71 1.88 8.06
N THR A 124 5.02 1.81 8.11
CA THR A 124 5.77 1.21 9.22
C THR A 124 6.48 2.26 10.07
N ASP A 125 6.23 3.54 9.81
CA ASP A 125 6.82 4.64 10.53
C ASP A 125 6.31 4.70 11.96
N THR A 126 7.24 4.93 12.89
CA THR A 126 6.88 5.24 14.27
C THR A 126 6.69 6.75 14.39
N VAL A 127 5.45 7.18 14.51
CA VAL A 127 5.07 8.59 14.66
C VAL A 127 4.28 8.80 15.94
N SER A 128 4.18 10.06 16.39
CA SER A 128 3.54 10.40 17.65
C SER A 128 2.00 10.31 17.61
N SER A 129 1.42 10.41 16.43
CA SER A 129 -0.05 10.30 16.25
C SER A 129 -0.40 9.97 14.80
N PRO A 130 -1.64 9.46 14.55
CA PRO A 130 -2.16 9.25 13.21
C PRO A 130 -2.17 10.51 12.34
N ASP A 131 -2.44 11.69 12.91
CA ASP A 131 -2.48 12.96 12.18
C ASP A 131 -1.12 13.32 11.58
N VAL A 132 -0.04 13.08 12.32
CA VAL A 132 1.35 13.29 11.82
C VAL A 132 1.63 12.39 10.63
N LEU A 133 1.15 11.14 10.65
CA LEU A 133 1.29 10.21 9.54
C LEU A 133 0.53 10.73 8.32
N VAL A 134 -0.73 11.11 8.50
CA VAL A 134 -1.56 11.66 7.42
C VAL A 134 -0.93 12.90 6.81
N ASP A 135 -0.47 13.85 7.61
CA ASP A 135 0.16 15.08 7.11
C ASP A 135 1.43 14.80 6.31
N SER A 136 2.22 13.81 6.75
CA SER A 136 3.47 13.44 6.07
C SER A 136 3.25 12.78 4.71
N TYR A 137 2.16 12.04 4.53
CA TYR A 137 1.92 11.21 3.34
C TYR A 137 0.73 11.62 2.48
N ARG A 138 -0.02 12.65 2.88
CA ARG A 138 -1.23 13.12 2.17
C ARG A 138 -0.98 13.34 0.68
N GLU A 139 0.07 14.07 0.33
CA GLU A 139 0.34 14.39 -1.08
C GLU A 139 0.72 13.17 -1.89
N GLN A 140 1.55 12.28 -1.35
CA GLN A 140 1.89 11.02 -1.99
C GLN A 140 0.62 10.20 -2.24
N LEU A 141 -0.24 10.10 -1.23
CA LEU A 141 -1.48 9.33 -1.33
C LEU A 141 -2.42 9.89 -2.40
N MET A 142 -2.56 11.22 -2.49
CA MET A 142 -3.37 11.87 -3.53
C MET A 142 -2.81 11.60 -4.94
N LEU A 143 -1.49 11.68 -5.12
CA LEU A 143 -0.84 11.37 -6.38
C LEU A 143 -1.03 9.89 -6.77
N TYR A 144 -0.97 8.98 -5.81
CA TYR A 144 -1.20 7.55 -6.03
C TYR A 144 -2.66 7.24 -6.37
N CYS A 145 -3.62 7.93 -5.74
CA CYS A 145 -5.03 7.84 -6.11
C CYS A 145 -5.26 8.32 -7.56
N GLY A 146 -4.68 9.45 -7.95
CA GLY A 146 -4.73 9.92 -9.32
C GLY A 146 -4.11 8.94 -10.32
N ALA A 147 -2.94 8.39 -9.99
CA ALA A 147 -2.28 7.38 -10.81
C ALA A 147 -3.15 6.11 -10.98
N LEU A 148 -3.76 5.64 -9.89
CA LEU A 148 -4.66 4.47 -9.94
C LEU A 148 -5.87 4.74 -10.82
N GLN A 149 -6.46 5.94 -10.76
CA GLN A 149 -7.54 6.36 -11.65
C GLN A 149 -7.10 6.37 -13.11
N CYS A 150 -5.90 6.90 -13.41
CA CYS A 150 -5.35 6.90 -14.78
C CYS A 150 -5.19 5.49 -15.33
N ILE A 151 -4.61 4.56 -14.57
CA ILE A 151 -4.30 3.21 -15.07
C ILE A 151 -5.51 2.27 -15.09
N THR A 152 -6.54 2.54 -14.29
CA THR A 152 -7.72 1.67 -14.20
C THR A 152 -8.93 2.21 -14.94
N GLY A 153 -8.99 3.52 -15.20
CA GLY A 153 -10.17 4.21 -15.70
C GLY A 153 -11.32 4.30 -14.71
N MET A 154 -11.09 3.98 -13.44
CA MET A 154 -12.11 3.95 -12.39
C MET A 154 -11.76 4.93 -11.26
N PRO A 155 -12.77 5.59 -10.64
CA PRO A 155 -12.50 6.49 -9.53
C PRO A 155 -11.94 5.76 -8.31
N VAL A 156 -11.13 6.46 -7.52
CA VAL A 156 -10.70 6.03 -6.19
C VAL A 156 -11.51 6.84 -5.18
N LYS A 157 -12.35 6.18 -4.38
CA LYS A 157 -13.23 6.85 -3.41
C LYS A 157 -12.67 6.86 -2.00
N GLU A 158 -11.82 5.90 -1.68
CA GLU A 158 -11.23 5.78 -0.35
C GLU A 158 -9.73 5.47 -0.46
N CYS A 159 -8.94 6.14 0.39
CA CYS A 159 -7.50 5.95 0.50
C CYS A 159 -7.13 5.79 1.96
N TYR A 160 -6.40 4.73 2.28
CA TYR A 160 -5.99 4.41 3.64
C TYR A 160 -4.47 4.39 3.77
N LEU A 161 -3.98 5.04 4.81
CA LEU A 161 -2.65 4.78 5.36
C LEU A 161 -2.83 3.72 6.45
N TYR A 162 -2.40 2.49 6.17
CA TYR A 162 -2.50 1.40 7.14
C TYR A 162 -1.22 1.36 7.99
N SER A 163 -1.32 1.89 9.19
CA SER A 163 -0.19 1.89 10.13
C SER A 163 -0.03 0.54 10.81
N THR A 164 1.21 0.09 10.93
CA THR A 164 1.57 -1.11 11.70
C THR A 164 1.88 -0.81 13.17
N HIS A 165 1.67 0.45 13.60
CA HIS A 165 1.95 0.92 14.97
C HIS A 165 0.70 1.35 15.74
N PHE A 166 -0.44 1.59 15.07
CA PHE A 166 -1.69 2.02 15.69
C PHE A 166 -2.78 0.99 15.51
#